data_a5911b09568f442007ddb8d5bee9eea6
#
_entry.id   a5911b09568f442007ddb8d5bee9eea6
#
_cell.length_a   1.000
_cell.length_b   1.000
_cell.length_c   1.000
_cell.angle_alpha   90.00
_cell.angle_beta   90.00
_cell.angle_gamma   90.00
#
_symmetry.space_group_name_H-M   'P 1'
#
loop_
_entity.id
_entity.type
_entity.pdbx_description
1 polymer ?
#
loop_
_entity_poly.entity_id
_entity_poly.type
_entity_poly.pdbx_seq_one_letter_code
_entity_poly.pdbx_strand_id
1 'polypeptide(L)'
;YSVYYLAGNHDKRFKAFISHCGIFNFESMYGETEELFFINHDYGGNYWDKSNAIAQRSYANSPHKFVDRWDTPIMIITGEYDFRIPYTQSLQAFTAARLKGVDSRLVEFENEGHQVFKPQNSIVWNREFFGWLDKYLK
;
A
#
# COMPACT_ATOMS: atom_id res chain seq x y z
N TYR A 1 -0.29 -4.41 2.96
CA TYR A 1 -0.63 -5.41 1.96
C TYR A 1 -2.14 -5.58 1.83
N SER A 2 -2.83 -6.01 2.90
CA SER A 2 -4.24 -6.44 2.87
C SER A 2 -5.18 -5.42 2.24
N VAL A 3 -5.00 -4.13 2.51
CA VAL A 3 -5.84 -3.05 1.94
C VAL A 3 -5.74 -3.02 0.43
N TYR A 4 -4.54 -3.02 -0.13
CA TYR A 4 -4.35 -3.00 -1.58
C TYR A 4 -4.83 -4.30 -2.27
N TYR A 5 -4.63 -5.44 -1.62
CA TYR A 5 -5.13 -6.72 -2.12
C TYR A 5 -6.67 -6.71 -2.15
N LEU A 6 -7.30 -6.29 -1.05
CA LEU A 6 -8.75 -6.20 -0.95
C LEU A 6 -9.33 -5.16 -1.93
N ALA A 7 -8.64 -4.08 -2.24
CA ALA A 7 -9.10 -3.09 -3.22
C ALA A 7 -9.43 -3.71 -4.59
N GLY A 8 -8.75 -4.82 -4.95
CA GLY A 8 -9.05 -5.58 -6.16
C GLY A 8 -9.86 -6.87 -5.93
N ASN A 9 -10.19 -7.23 -4.67
CA ASN A 9 -10.75 -8.54 -4.35
C ASN A 9 -11.81 -8.49 -3.22
N HIS A 10 -12.73 -7.49 -3.22
CA HIS A 10 -13.69 -7.30 -2.12
C HIS A 10 -15.18 -7.41 -2.50
N ASP A 11 -15.49 -7.58 -3.78
CA ASP A 11 -16.88 -7.72 -4.27
C ASP A 11 -17.82 -6.61 -3.73
N LYS A 12 -17.38 -5.36 -3.78
CA LYS A 12 -18.11 -4.16 -3.32
C LYS A 12 -18.49 -4.15 -1.83
N ARG A 13 -17.76 -4.88 -0.99
CA ARG A 13 -18.00 -4.93 0.46
C ARG A 13 -17.62 -3.65 1.20
N PHE A 14 -16.68 -2.87 0.65
CA PHE A 14 -16.15 -1.66 1.28
C PHE A 14 -16.56 -0.41 0.50
N LYS A 15 -16.86 0.66 1.21
CA LYS A 15 -17.19 1.98 0.63
C LYS A 15 -15.95 2.82 0.34
N ALA A 16 -14.88 2.61 1.10
CA ALA A 16 -13.60 3.28 0.94
C ALA A 16 -12.49 2.47 1.59
N PHE A 17 -11.25 2.78 1.22
CA PHE A 17 -10.04 2.22 1.80
C PHE A 17 -9.12 3.31 2.34
N ILE A 18 -8.34 2.97 3.35
CA ILE A 18 -7.19 3.75 3.84
C ILE A 18 -6.01 2.79 3.95
N SER A 19 -4.93 3.07 3.25
CA SER A 19 -3.67 2.34 3.32
C SER A 19 -2.61 3.24 3.94
N HIS A 20 -2.02 2.84 5.06
CA HIS A 20 -0.89 3.51 5.68
C HIS A 20 0.33 2.58 5.59
N CYS A 21 1.39 3.05 4.93
CA CYS A 21 2.63 2.30 4.70
C CYS A 21 2.36 0.88 4.17
N GLY A 22 1.56 0.79 3.11
CA GLY A 22 1.15 -0.49 2.53
C GLY A 22 2.10 -1.01 1.46
N ILE A 23 2.29 -2.32 1.40
CA ILE A 23 3.01 -2.98 0.31
C ILE A 23 2.07 -3.15 -0.88
N PHE A 24 2.44 -2.58 -2.01
CA PHE A 24 1.66 -2.63 -3.25
C PHE A 24 2.22 -3.60 -4.28
N ASN A 25 3.52 -3.55 -4.52
CA ASN A 25 4.19 -4.37 -5.53
C ASN A 25 5.30 -5.20 -4.88
N PHE A 26 5.10 -6.50 -4.77
CA PHE A 26 6.01 -7.42 -4.10
C PHE A 26 7.37 -7.54 -4.81
N GLU A 27 7.41 -7.37 -6.13
CA GLU A 27 8.65 -7.47 -6.89
C GLU A 27 9.55 -6.27 -6.63
N SER A 28 9.02 -5.02 -6.71
CA SER A 28 9.80 -3.83 -6.37
C SER A 28 10.12 -3.77 -4.88
N MET A 29 9.17 -4.15 -4.01
CA MET A 29 9.39 -4.23 -2.57
C MET A 29 10.59 -5.10 -2.20
N TYR A 30 10.79 -6.22 -2.90
CA TYR A 30 11.94 -7.11 -2.67
C TYR A 30 13.29 -6.40 -2.86
N GLY A 31 13.37 -5.46 -3.80
CA GLY A 31 14.59 -4.71 -4.10
C GLY A 31 14.75 -3.39 -3.32
N GLU A 32 13.73 -2.95 -2.60
CA GLU A 32 13.68 -1.61 -1.97
C GLU A 32 13.76 -1.64 -0.44
N THR A 33 13.26 -2.72 0.20
CA THR A 33 13.15 -2.78 1.67
C THR A 33 14.50 -2.97 2.36
N GLU A 34 14.67 -2.35 3.52
CA GLU A 34 15.78 -2.63 4.44
C GLU A 34 15.64 -4.00 5.14
N GLU A 35 14.41 -4.56 5.17
CA GLU A 35 14.10 -5.82 5.87
C GLU A 35 13.97 -7.01 4.92
N LEU A 36 14.98 -7.27 4.10
CA LEU A 36 14.96 -8.36 3.12
C LEU A 36 14.76 -9.74 3.76
N PHE A 37 15.24 -9.92 5.00
CA PHE A 37 15.01 -11.16 5.77
C PHE A 37 13.51 -11.43 5.94
N PHE A 38 12.74 -10.41 6.35
CA PHE A 38 11.29 -10.50 6.51
C PHE A 38 10.60 -10.91 5.20
N ILE A 39 10.96 -10.25 4.09
CA ILE A 39 10.39 -10.55 2.79
C ILE A 39 10.72 -11.99 2.34
N ASN A 40 11.97 -12.45 2.52
CA ASN A 40 12.34 -13.84 2.21
C ASN A 40 11.55 -14.85 3.04
N HIS A 41 11.32 -14.56 4.31
CA HIS A 41 10.52 -15.42 5.19
C HIS A 41 9.05 -15.45 4.74
N ASP A 42 8.42 -14.29 4.57
CA ASP A 42 6.97 -14.21 4.33
C ASP A 42 6.58 -14.57 2.90
N TYR A 43 7.42 -14.24 1.91
CA TYR A 43 7.13 -14.58 0.50
C TYR A 43 7.71 -15.93 0.07
N GLY A 44 8.55 -16.52 0.93
CA GLY A 44 9.17 -17.82 0.67
C GLY A 44 10.40 -17.76 -0.23
N GLY A 45 10.94 -16.56 -0.54
CA GLY A 45 12.12 -16.38 -1.34
C GLY A 45 12.01 -15.26 -2.40
N ASN A 46 12.93 -15.25 -3.34
CA ASN A 46 12.99 -14.21 -4.37
C ASN A 46 12.03 -14.47 -5.55
N TYR A 47 11.62 -13.41 -6.25
CA TYR A 47 10.63 -13.48 -7.33
C TYR A 47 11.16 -14.12 -8.63
N TRP A 48 12.48 -14.17 -8.82
CA TRP A 48 13.09 -14.74 -10.03
C TRP A 48 13.34 -16.25 -9.94
N ASP A 49 13.22 -16.86 -8.75
CA ASP A 49 13.33 -18.32 -8.62
C ASP A 49 12.03 -18.99 -9.09
N LYS A 50 12.00 -19.35 -10.37
CA LYS A 50 10.85 -19.97 -10.99
C LYS A 50 10.59 -21.42 -10.54
N SER A 51 11.59 -22.06 -9.90
CA SER A 51 11.47 -23.40 -9.35
C SER A 51 10.80 -23.43 -7.97
N ASN A 52 10.78 -22.29 -7.27
CA ASN A 52 10.20 -22.16 -5.93
C ASN A 52 8.70 -21.88 -6.01
N ALA A 53 7.88 -22.91 -5.92
CA ALA A 53 6.43 -22.80 -6.02
C ALA A 53 5.79 -21.92 -4.92
N ILE A 54 6.40 -21.87 -3.72
CA ILE A 54 5.91 -21.02 -2.61
C ILE A 54 6.10 -19.55 -2.97
N ALA A 55 7.31 -19.16 -3.36
CA ALA A 55 7.60 -17.80 -3.77
C ALA A 55 6.73 -17.38 -4.98
N GLN A 56 6.66 -18.22 -6.01
CA GLN A 56 5.85 -17.90 -7.19
C GLN A 56 4.36 -17.65 -6.85
N ARG A 57 3.78 -18.44 -5.93
CA ARG A 57 2.42 -18.23 -5.44
C ARG A 57 2.29 -16.91 -4.69
N SER A 58 3.26 -16.55 -3.85
CA SER A 58 3.24 -15.26 -3.12
C SER A 58 3.27 -14.09 -4.10
N TYR A 59 4.19 -14.07 -5.04
CA TYR A 59 4.30 -13.01 -6.05
C TYR A 59 3.10 -12.96 -7.01
N ALA A 60 2.45 -14.09 -7.28
CA ALA A 60 1.21 -14.12 -8.07
C ALA A 60 0.06 -13.36 -7.36
N ASN A 61 0.08 -13.29 -6.03
CA ASN A 61 -0.89 -12.55 -5.21
C ASN A 61 -0.47 -11.10 -4.89
N SER A 62 0.55 -10.59 -5.54
CA SER A 62 0.96 -9.20 -5.36
C SER A 62 -0.16 -8.23 -5.77
N PRO A 63 -0.53 -7.25 -4.89
CA PRO A 63 -1.69 -6.37 -5.11
C PRO A 63 -1.71 -5.64 -6.44
N HIS A 64 -0.55 -5.22 -6.95
CA HIS A 64 -0.45 -4.48 -8.20
C HIS A 64 -1.02 -5.24 -9.41
N LYS A 65 -1.11 -6.56 -9.32
CA LYS A 65 -1.66 -7.43 -10.38
C LYS A 65 -3.19 -7.40 -10.47
N PHE A 66 -3.86 -6.78 -9.51
CA PHE A 66 -5.33 -6.70 -9.43
C PHE A 66 -5.86 -5.27 -9.56
N VAL A 67 -5.04 -4.34 -10.01
CA VAL A 67 -5.41 -2.93 -10.21
C VAL A 67 -6.54 -2.77 -11.23
N ASP A 68 -6.63 -3.66 -12.20
CA ASP A 68 -7.70 -3.69 -13.19
C ASP A 68 -9.10 -3.74 -12.57
N ARG A 69 -9.22 -4.28 -11.34
CA ARG A 69 -10.47 -4.42 -10.58
C ARG A 69 -10.72 -3.29 -9.58
N TRP A 70 -9.78 -2.35 -9.43
CA TRP A 70 -9.95 -1.25 -8.48
C TRP A 70 -11.05 -0.29 -8.92
N ASP A 71 -12.06 -0.10 -8.07
CA ASP A 71 -13.21 0.77 -8.31
C ASP A 71 -13.64 1.58 -7.08
N THR A 72 -13.02 1.35 -5.93
CA THR A 72 -13.42 1.88 -4.63
C THR A 72 -12.42 2.95 -4.17
N PRO A 73 -12.91 4.11 -3.66
CA PRO A 73 -12.07 5.21 -3.22
C PRO A 73 -10.98 4.77 -2.23
N ILE A 74 -9.76 5.29 -2.40
CA ILE A 74 -8.62 4.92 -1.57
C ILE A 74 -7.79 6.13 -1.13
N MET A 75 -7.54 6.26 0.17
CA MET A 75 -6.53 7.16 0.70
C MET A 75 -5.26 6.39 1.01
N ILE A 76 -4.12 6.97 0.65
CA ILE A 76 -2.80 6.38 0.80
C ILE A 76 -1.96 7.32 1.65
N ILE A 77 -1.37 6.81 2.74
CA ILE A 77 -0.55 7.57 3.68
C ILE A 77 0.83 6.92 3.74
N THR A 78 1.88 7.74 3.73
CA THR A 78 3.26 7.27 3.80
C THR A 78 4.18 8.29 4.45
N GLY A 79 5.31 7.81 5.01
CA GLY A 79 6.43 8.65 5.42
C GLY A 79 7.59 8.50 4.45
N GLU A 80 8.27 9.58 4.10
CA GLU A 80 9.37 9.58 3.14
C GLU A 80 10.59 8.79 3.66
N TYR A 81 10.77 8.73 5.00
CA TYR A 81 11.85 7.98 5.65
C TYR A 81 11.42 6.58 6.08
N ASP A 82 10.39 6.03 5.46
CA ASP A 82 10.01 4.63 5.63
C ASP A 82 10.90 3.74 4.73
N PHE A 83 11.95 3.18 5.32
CA PHE A 83 12.86 2.25 4.64
C PHE A 83 12.38 0.79 4.76
N ARG A 84 11.42 0.53 5.64
CA ARG A 84 10.79 -0.79 5.78
C ARG A 84 9.82 -1.06 4.63
N ILE A 85 8.85 -0.14 4.48
CA ILE A 85 7.93 -0.13 3.34
C ILE A 85 8.17 1.18 2.59
N PRO A 86 9.13 1.22 1.65
CA PRO A 86 9.52 2.45 0.99
C PRO A 86 8.33 3.22 0.40
N TYR A 87 8.35 4.54 0.54
CA TYR A 87 7.27 5.42 0.09
C TYR A 87 6.94 5.26 -1.40
N THR A 88 7.87 4.73 -2.19
CA THR A 88 7.68 4.38 -3.61
C THR A 88 6.55 3.37 -3.81
N GLN A 89 6.29 2.50 -2.85
CA GLN A 89 5.13 1.58 -2.86
C GLN A 89 3.81 2.38 -2.87
N SER A 90 3.74 3.43 -2.07
CA SER A 90 2.59 4.34 -2.01
C SER A 90 2.44 5.17 -3.29
N LEU A 91 3.54 5.66 -3.87
CA LEU A 91 3.52 6.39 -5.15
C LEU A 91 3.02 5.52 -6.30
N GLN A 92 3.49 4.26 -6.38
CA GLN A 92 3.02 3.30 -7.37
C GLN A 92 1.50 3.05 -7.25
N ALA A 93 1.02 2.81 -6.03
CA ALA A 93 -0.40 2.58 -5.76
C ALA A 93 -1.26 3.80 -6.08
N PHE A 94 -0.81 5.01 -5.72
CA PHE A 94 -1.52 6.26 -6.02
C PHE A 94 -1.61 6.51 -7.52
N THR A 95 -0.49 6.35 -8.24
CA THR A 95 -0.47 6.47 -9.71
C THR A 95 -1.44 5.49 -10.36
N ALA A 96 -1.44 4.23 -9.91
CA ALA A 96 -2.36 3.21 -10.41
C ALA A 96 -3.83 3.60 -10.18
N ALA A 97 -4.18 4.03 -8.96
CA ALA A 97 -5.54 4.49 -8.63
C ALA A 97 -5.97 5.67 -9.51
N ARG A 98 -5.09 6.66 -9.72
CA ARG A 98 -5.37 7.84 -10.56
C ARG A 98 -5.60 7.46 -12.02
N LEU A 99 -4.77 6.59 -12.57
CA LEU A 99 -4.91 6.13 -13.96
C LEU A 99 -6.18 5.29 -14.16
N LYS A 100 -6.62 4.58 -13.12
CA LYS A 100 -7.91 3.85 -13.13
C LYS A 100 -9.13 4.77 -12.97
N GLY A 101 -8.93 6.07 -12.70
CA GLY A 101 -10.03 7.00 -12.41
C GLY A 101 -10.67 6.81 -11.05
N VAL A 102 -10.02 6.06 -10.15
CA VAL A 102 -10.48 5.87 -8.77
C VAL A 102 -10.24 7.15 -7.97
N ASP A 103 -11.27 7.61 -7.22
CA ASP A 103 -11.09 8.74 -6.31
C ASP A 103 -10.03 8.38 -5.27
N SER A 104 -8.94 9.13 -5.26
CA SER A 104 -7.77 8.79 -4.46
C SER A 104 -7.06 10.02 -3.92
N ARG A 105 -6.49 9.86 -2.72
CA ARG A 105 -5.71 10.89 -2.02
C ARG A 105 -4.40 10.30 -1.54
N LEU A 106 -3.29 11.00 -1.79
CA LEU A 106 -1.99 10.71 -1.21
C LEU A 106 -1.69 11.74 -0.11
N VAL A 107 -1.27 11.25 1.05
CA VAL A 107 -0.75 12.04 2.16
C VAL A 107 0.65 11.55 2.46
N GLU A 108 1.65 12.37 2.11
CA GLU A 108 3.06 12.08 2.32
C GLU A 108 3.63 13.00 3.40
N PHE A 109 4.34 12.40 4.35
CA PHE A 109 5.04 13.11 5.42
C PHE A 109 6.54 13.07 5.16
N GLU A 110 7.10 14.17 4.69
CA GLU A 110 8.52 14.32 4.29
C GLU A 110 9.53 14.00 5.40
N ASN A 111 9.12 14.00 6.65
CA ASN A 111 10.00 13.86 7.79
C ASN A 111 9.55 12.79 8.79
N GLU A 112 8.75 11.82 8.36
CA GLU A 112 8.31 10.65 9.12
C GLU A 112 8.79 9.35 8.50
N GLY A 113 8.86 8.31 9.31
CA GLY A 113 9.16 6.94 8.88
C GLY A 113 7.90 6.09 8.76
N HIS A 114 8.02 4.83 9.20
CA HIS A 114 6.89 3.86 9.15
C HIS A 114 5.69 4.28 10.00
N GLN A 115 5.90 5.13 10.98
CA GLN A 115 4.85 5.66 11.86
C GLN A 115 4.96 7.19 11.94
N VAL A 116 3.82 7.84 12.15
CA VAL A 116 3.74 9.29 12.28
C VAL A 116 3.81 9.66 13.77
N PHE A 117 4.98 10.10 14.22
CA PHE A 117 5.23 10.40 15.64
C PHE A 117 5.27 11.89 15.98
N LYS A 118 5.59 12.76 15.02
CA LYS A 118 5.68 14.19 15.29
C LYS A 118 4.28 14.76 15.57
N PRO A 119 4.09 15.52 16.66
CA PRO A 119 2.76 15.98 17.07
C PRO A 119 1.99 16.75 15.99
N GLN A 120 2.67 17.64 15.26
CA GLN A 120 2.06 18.40 14.18
C GLN A 120 1.58 17.50 13.04
N ASN A 121 2.39 16.51 12.68
CA ASN A 121 2.04 15.54 11.64
C ASN A 121 0.89 14.63 12.10
N SER A 122 0.87 14.24 13.37
CA SER A 122 -0.23 13.46 13.95
C SER A 122 -1.57 14.21 13.88
N ILE A 123 -1.59 15.52 14.08
CA ILE A 123 -2.79 16.35 13.91
C ILE A 123 -3.26 16.30 12.46
N VAL A 124 -2.35 16.47 11.50
CA VAL A 124 -2.67 16.39 10.07
C VAL A 124 -3.17 14.99 9.72
N TRP A 125 -2.46 13.94 10.18
CA TRP A 125 -2.84 12.56 9.95
C TRP A 125 -4.28 12.27 10.41
N ASN A 126 -4.63 12.68 11.64
CA ASN A 126 -5.97 12.47 12.20
C ASN A 126 -7.03 13.23 11.39
N ARG A 127 -6.77 14.49 11.02
CA ARG A 127 -7.69 15.28 10.21
C ARG A 127 -7.98 14.63 8.86
N GLU A 128 -6.94 14.19 8.17
CA GLU A 128 -7.06 13.55 6.87
C GLU A 128 -7.77 12.20 6.98
N PHE A 129 -7.38 11.37 7.97
CA PHE A 129 -7.96 10.07 8.22
C PHE A 129 -9.47 10.14 8.49
N PHE A 130 -9.87 10.94 9.46
CA PHE A 130 -11.30 11.08 9.80
C PHE A 130 -12.09 11.84 8.74
N GLY A 131 -11.49 12.82 8.08
CA GLY A 131 -12.11 13.50 6.95
C GLY A 131 -12.42 12.56 5.79
N TRP A 132 -11.54 11.61 5.52
CA TRP A 132 -11.77 10.58 4.51
C TRP A 132 -12.91 9.64 4.91
N LEU A 133 -12.94 9.18 6.16
CA LEU A 133 -14.04 8.35 6.66
C LEU A 133 -15.38 9.10 6.62
N ASP A 134 -15.41 10.35 7.04
CA ASP A 134 -16.62 11.20 7.00
C ASP A 134 -17.18 11.36 5.58
N LYS A 135 -16.30 11.48 4.59
CA LYS A 135 -16.70 11.63 3.18
C LYS A 135 -17.43 10.41 2.63
N TYR A 136 -17.08 9.21 3.07
CA TYR A 136 -17.59 7.97 2.46
C TYR A 136 -18.51 7.13 3.37
N LEU A 137 -18.48 7.36 4.69
CA LEU A 137 -19.26 6.55 5.64
C LEU A 137 -20.48 7.27 6.19
N LYS A 138 -20.55 8.59 6.06
CA LYS A 138 -21.74 9.42 6.34
C LYS A 138 -22.50 9.67 5.05
#